data_f896a5ef8416d941ebd2e720917002b9
#
_entry.id   f896a5ef8416d941ebd2e720917002b9
#
_cell.length_a   1.000
_cell.length_b   1.000
_cell.length_c   1.000
_cell.angle_alpha   90.00
_cell.angle_beta   90.00
_cell.angle_gamma   90.00
#
_symmetry.space_group_name_H-M   'P 1'
#
loop_
_entity.id
_entity.type
_entity.pdbx_description
1 polymer ?
#
loop_
_entity_poly.entity_id
_entity_poly.type
_entity_poly.pdbx_seq_one_letter_code
_entity_poly.pdbx_strand_id
1 'polypeptide(L)'
;MPPGSPPRPLRMINDAARHGTMTCRLVAFDFDGTLADSLDCFLAALSEASRLHGFRDADPAMRPALRGMSARDIIRALEVPMWKVPRVTADMRRLMQPRIAHIALFPGVEPTFDALAARGIRIAIASSNTEAVVRDRLGAHASRRVAYFACGISLFGKARRLRALAREAGVRPGEMLYVGDEIRDADAARRAGVAFQGVAWGYTAPDALQSHCATPLLPTLDALLDRL
;
A
#
# COMPACT_ATOMS: atom_id res chain seq x y z
N MET A 1 -8.10 40.42 12.01
CA MET A 1 -7.33 39.18 12.12
C MET A 1 -6.70 38.88 10.76
N PRO A 2 -5.37 38.75 10.63
CA PRO A 2 -4.72 38.42 9.35
C PRO A 2 -4.91 36.96 9.03
N PRO A 3 -5.00 36.54 7.72
CA PRO A 3 -5.17 35.18 7.31
C PRO A 3 -3.93 34.34 7.61
N GLY A 4 -4.17 33.10 8.06
CA GLY A 4 -3.15 32.16 8.47
C GLY A 4 -2.16 31.82 7.36
N SER A 5 -0.90 31.77 7.71
CA SER A 5 0.21 31.38 6.82
C SER A 5 0.02 29.96 6.28
N PRO A 6 0.36 29.71 5.01
CA PRO A 6 0.33 28.36 4.44
C PRO A 6 1.33 27.44 5.16
N PRO A 7 1.04 26.12 5.23
CA PRO A 7 1.95 25.17 5.86
C PRO A 7 3.30 25.15 5.11
N ARG A 8 4.40 25.22 5.86
CA ARG A 8 5.77 25.16 5.34
C ARG A 8 5.96 23.88 4.54
N PRO A 9 6.53 23.96 3.33
CA PRO A 9 6.90 22.77 2.57
C PRO A 9 7.97 21.96 3.35
N LEU A 10 7.79 20.64 3.34
CA LEU A 10 8.67 19.66 3.98
C LEU A 10 10.12 19.75 3.46
N ARG A 11 10.98 20.40 4.24
CA ARG A 11 12.42 20.55 4.00
C ARG A 11 13.25 19.36 4.50
N MET A 12 12.67 18.15 4.61
CA MET A 12 13.33 17.04 5.31
C MET A 12 13.88 15.91 4.42
N ILE A 13 13.73 15.99 3.09
CA ILE A 13 14.26 14.94 2.21
C ILE A 13 15.50 15.43 1.41
N ASN A 14 15.71 16.74 1.29
CA ASN A 14 16.89 17.28 0.56
C ASN A 14 18.19 17.31 1.38
N ASP A 15 18.15 17.13 2.72
CA ASP A 15 19.37 17.02 3.52
C ASP A 15 20.01 15.63 3.49
N ALA A 16 19.27 14.59 3.12
CA ALA A 16 19.81 13.24 2.94
C ALA A 16 20.72 13.14 1.69
N ALA A 17 20.52 14.00 0.70
CA ALA A 17 21.37 14.05 -0.51
C ALA A 17 22.78 14.60 -0.27
N ARG A 18 23.08 15.12 0.92
CA ARG A 18 24.39 15.73 1.24
C ARG A 18 25.29 14.88 2.14
N HIS A 19 24.77 13.79 2.75
CA HIS A 19 25.58 12.94 3.63
C HIS A 19 25.17 11.48 3.53
N GLY A 20 25.88 10.72 2.71
CA GLY A 20 25.85 9.26 2.71
C GLY A 20 24.68 8.67 1.94
N THR A 21 24.94 7.81 0.97
CA THR A 21 23.99 6.90 0.32
C THR A 21 23.14 6.21 1.40
N MET A 22 21.83 6.48 1.43
CA MET A 22 20.89 5.76 2.29
C MET A 22 20.90 4.30 1.86
N THR A 23 21.58 3.46 2.63
CA THR A 23 21.62 2.03 2.35
C THR A 23 20.25 1.44 2.72
N CYS A 24 19.38 1.25 1.73
CA CYS A 24 18.12 0.54 1.93
C CYS A 24 18.43 -0.92 2.30
N ARG A 25 17.94 -1.37 3.47
CA ARG A 25 18.17 -2.72 4.00
C ARG A 25 16.90 -3.58 4.03
N LEU A 26 15.75 -2.93 3.88
CA LEU A 26 14.44 -3.57 3.90
C LEU A 26 13.50 -2.85 2.95
N VAL A 27 12.91 -3.57 2.01
CA VAL A 27 11.78 -3.11 1.21
C VAL A 27 10.53 -3.84 1.68
N ALA A 28 9.54 -3.09 2.13
CA ALA A 28 8.22 -3.62 2.44
C ALA A 28 7.24 -3.23 1.34
N PHE A 29 6.42 -4.16 0.92
CA PHE A 29 5.41 -3.94 -0.11
C PHE A 29 4.00 -4.03 0.49
N ASP A 30 3.09 -3.16 0.05
CA ASP A 30 1.67 -3.51 0.11
C ASP A 30 1.40 -4.68 -0.85
N PHE A 31 0.24 -5.29 -0.72
CA PHE A 31 -0.10 -6.46 -1.52
C PHE A 31 -1.15 -6.13 -2.58
N ASP A 32 -2.36 -5.77 -2.17
CA ASP A 32 -3.47 -5.47 -3.07
C ASP A 32 -3.22 -4.14 -3.82
N GLY A 33 -3.33 -4.16 -5.14
CA GLY A 33 -3.05 -2.98 -5.97
C GLY A 33 -1.56 -2.68 -6.15
N THR A 34 -0.66 -3.30 -5.39
CA THR A 34 0.79 -3.10 -5.50
C THR A 34 1.50 -4.31 -6.12
N LEU A 35 1.31 -5.50 -5.56
CA LEU A 35 1.85 -6.77 -6.06
C LEU A 35 0.79 -7.61 -6.76
N ALA A 36 -0.47 -7.52 -6.31
CA ALA A 36 -1.60 -8.28 -6.82
C ALA A 36 -2.62 -7.36 -7.52
N ASP A 37 -3.03 -7.72 -8.73
CA ASP A 37 -4.05 -7.01 -9.51
C ASP A 37 -5.45 -7.37 -9.03
N SER A 38 -5.82 -6.81 -7.89
CA SER A 38 -7.05 -7.14 -7.17
C SER A 38 -8.15 -6.07 -7.28
N LEU A 39 -7.97 -5.02 -8.11
CA LEU A 39 -8.92 -3.90 -8.19
C LEU A 39 -10.33 -4.34 -8.56
N ASP A 40 -10.48 -5.16 -9.59
CA ASP A 40 -11.81 -5.64 -10.03
C ASP A 40 -12.47 -6.52 -8.97
N CYS A 41 -11.69 -7.36 -8.30
CA CYS A 41 -12.15 -8.17 -7.18
C CYS A 41 -12.62 -7.29 -6.01
N PHE A 42 -11.86 -6.26 -5.69
CA PHE A 42 -12.22 -5.28 -4.65
C PHE A 42 -13.51 -4.53 -5.00
N LEU A 43 -13.66 -4.04 -6.23
CA LEU A 43 -14.86 -3.33 -6.67
C LEU A 43 -16.12 -4.22 -6.65
N ALA A 44 -15.99 -5.49 -7.06
CA ALA A 44 -17.06 -6.46 -6.98
C ALA A 44 -17.48 -6.72 -5.52
N ALA A 45 -16.52 -6.90 -4.62
CA ALA A 45 -16.77 -7.08 -3.19
C ALA A 45 -17.39 -5.84 -2.56
N LEU A 46 -16.97 -4.64 -2.97
CA LEU A 46 -17.51 -3.37 -2.48
C LEU A 46 -18.98 -3.22 -2.87
N SER A 47 -19.35 -3.52 -4.11
CA SER A 47 -20.74 -3.50 -4.59
C SER A 47 -21.62 -4.52 -3.85
N GLU A 48 -21.11 -5.70 -3.54
CA GLU A 48 -21.83 -6.68 -2.74
C GLU A 48 -21.96 -6.26 -1.28
N ALA A 49 -20.92 -5.67 -0.69
CA ALA A 49 -20.95 -5.12 0.67
C ALA A 49 -21.91 -3.94 0.79
N SER A 50 -22.04 -3.08 -0.25
CA SER A 50 -22.99 -1.98 -0.25
C SER A 50 -24.43 -2.46 -0.10
N ARG A 51 -24.79 -3.51 -0.83
CA ARG A 51 -26.11 -4.15 -0.71
C ARG A 51 -26.32 -4.80 0.66
N LEU A 52 -25.30 -5.46 1.19
CA LEU A 52 -25.37 -6.15 2.49
C LEU A 52 -25.53 -5.19 3.66
N HIS A 53 -24.88 -4.04 3.60
CA HIS A 53 -24.82 -3.08 4.71
C HIS A 53 -25.68 -1.83 4.51
N GLY A 54 -26.30 -1.66 3.33
CA GLY A 54 -27.18 -0.54 3.01
C GLY A 54 -26.43 0.80 2.92
N PHE A 55 -25.27 0.84 2.30
CA PHE A 55 -24.57 2.08 1.97
C PHE A 55 -24.54 2.30 0.44
N ARG A 56 -24.14 3.49 0.00
CA ARG A 56 -24.11 3.87 -1.41
C ARG A 56 -23.11 3.01 -2.19
N ASP A 57 -23.53 2.42 -3.31
CA ASP A 57 -22.63 1.67 -4.18
C ASP A 57 -21.63 2.57 -4.93
N ALA A 58 -20.46 2.04 -5.20
CA ALA A 58 -19.47 2.65 -6.09
C ALA A 58 -19.80 2.34 -7.55
N ASP A 59 -20.84 3.01 -8.08
CA ASP A 59 -21.23 2.84 -9.49
C ASP A 59 -20.08 3.21 -10.44
N PRO A 60 -20.09 2.72 -11.69
CA PRO A 60 -19.01 2.97 -12.65
C PRO A 60 -18.70 4.45 -12.87
N ALA A 61 -19.70 5.34 -12.80
CA ALA A 61 -19.52 6.78 -13.02
C ALA A 61 -18.75 7.44 -11.85
N MET A 62 -18.86 6.90 -10.64
CA MET A 62 -18.15 7.40 -9.45
C MET A 62 -16.71 6.90 -9.34
N ARG A 63 -16.39 5.75 -9.91
CA ARG A 63 -15.10 5.08 -9.73
C ARG A 63 -13.88 5.97 -10.04
N PRO A 64 -13.85 6.76 -11.13
CA PRO A 64 -12.73 7.66 -11.40
C PRO A 64 -12.51 8.69 -10.28
N ALA A 65 -13.59 9.27 -9.75
CA ALA A 65 -13.51 10.22 -8.64
C ALA A 65 -13.03 9.54 -7.35
N LEU A 66 -13.55 8.35 -7.02
CA LEU A 66 -13.16 7.59 -5.83
C LEU A 66 -11.66 7.22 -5.84
N ARG A 67 -11.09 6.93 -7.00
CA ARG A 67 -9.66 6.66 -7.15
C ARG A 67 -8.76 7.87 -6.84
N GLY A 68 -9.31 9.07 -6.81
CA GLY A 68 -8.61 10.30 -6.40
C GLY A 68 -8.73 10.61 -4.91
N MET A 69 -9.43 9.80 -4.13
CA MET A 69 -9.80 10.10 -2.75
C MET A 69 -8.99 9.31 -1.72
N SER A 70 -8.84 9.88 -0.52
CA SER A 70 -8.36 9.12 0.63
C SER A 70 -9.39 8.08 1.08
N ALA A 71 -8.97 7.03 1.80
CA ALA A 71 -9.89 6.02 2.34
C ALA A 71 -11.02 6.62 3.20
N ARG A 72 -10.75 7.71 3.93
CA ARG A 72 -11.77 8.42 4.73
C ARG A 72 -12.79 9.14 3.86
N ASP A 73 -12.33 9.75 2.77
CA ASP A 73 -13.21 10.46 1.85
C ASP A 73 -14.05 9.48 1.04
N ILE A 74 -13.52 8.32 0.66
CA ILE A 74 -14.27 7.21 0.07
C ILE A 74 -15.38 6.73 1.01
N ILE A 75 -15.06 6.48 2.29
CA ILE A 75 -16.03 6.08 3.32
C ILE A 75 -17.16 7.12 3.42
N ARG A 76 -16.81 8.41 3.39
CA ARG A 76 -17.80 9.51 3.43
C ARG A 76 -18.62 9.60 2.13
N ALA A 77 -17.99 9.52 0.96
CA ALA A 77 -18.64 9.58 -0.35
C ALA A 77 -19.63 8.42 -0.58
N LEU A 78 -19.32 7.24 -0.02
CA LEU A 78 -20.20 6.08 -0.04
C LEU A 78 -21.18 6.03 1.14
N GLU A 79 -21.20 7.08 1.98
CA GLU A 79 -22.10 7.21 3.13
C GLU A 79 -22.03 6.03 4.11
N VAL A 80 -20.82 5.43 4.27
CA VAL A 80 -20.60 4.34 5.22
C VAL A 80 -20.50 4.91 6.64
N PRO A 81 -21.42 4.57 7.56
CA PRO A 81 -21.30 5.01 8.96
C PRO A 81 -20.00 4.50 9.59
N MET A 82 -19.24 5.38 10.25
CA MET A 82 -17.92 5.04 10.82
C MET A 82 -17.95 3.81 11.75
N TRP A 83 -19.02 3.62 12.49
CA TRP A 83 -19.18 2.46 13.37
C TRP A 83 -19.38 1.13 12.61
N LYS A 84 -19.85 1.18 11.34
CA LYS A 84 -19.98 0.00 10.47
C LYS A 84 -18.66 -0.38 9.79
N VAL A 85 -17.70 0.54 9.66
CA VAL A 85 -16.46 0.33 8.91
C VAL A 85 -15.71 -0.95 9.31
N PRO A 86 -15.53 -1.29 10.60
CA PRO A 86 -14.86 -2.55 10.97
C PRO A 86 -15.58 -3.79 10.45
N ARG A 87 -16.92 -3.80 10.48
CA ARG A 87 -17.71 -4.92 9.98
C ARG A 87 -17.71 -4.98 8.47
N VAL A 88 -17.89 -3.84 7.79
CA VAL A 88 -17.83 -3.75 6.32
C VAL A 88 -16.49 -4.25 5.81
N THR A 89 -15.37 -3.83 6.42
CA THR A 89 -14.03 -4.29 6.00
C THR A 89 -13.81 -5.79 6.26
N ALA A 90 -14.37 -6.34 7.32
CA ALA A 90 -14.31 -7.78 7.59
C ALA A 90 -15.11 -8.58 6.55
N ASP A 91 -16.32 -8.12 6.23
CA ASP A 91 -17.18 -8.75 5.24
C ASP A 91 -16.60 -8.61 3.82
N MET A 92 -15.99 -7.47 3.45
CA MET A 92 -15.27 -7.32 2.19
C MET A 92 -14.15 -8.36 2.03
N ARG A 93 -13.34 -8.58 3.07
CA ARG A 93 -12.30 -9.65 3.02
C ARG A 93 -12.91 -11.01 2.76
N ARG A 94 -14.04 -11.34 3.41
CA ARG A 94 -14.76 -12.60 3.20
C ARG A 94 -15.31 -12.70 1.77
N LEU A 95 -15.86 -11.62 1.23
CA LEU A 95 -16.39 -11.55 -0.13
C LEU A 95 -15.30 -11.65 -1.21
N MET A 96 -14.10 -11.14 -0.93
CA MET A 96 -12.95 -11.29 -1.83
C MET A 96 -12.40 -12.71 -1.83
N GLN A 97 -12.50 -13.45 -0.73
CA GLN A 97 -11.84 -14.74 -0.54
C GLN A 97 -12.11 -15.77 -1.66
N PRO A 98 -13.36 -15.99 -2.15
CA PRO A 98 -13.61 -16.92 -3.27
C PRO A 98 -12.96 -16.49 -4.58
N ARG A 99 -12.67 -15.21 -4.73
CA ARG A 99 -12.11 -14.59 -5.95
C ARG A 99 -10.59 -14.54 -5.95
N ILE A 100 -9.97 -14.72 -4.78
CA ILE A 100 -8.51 -14.63 -4.61
C ILE A 100 -7.76 -15.55 -5.55
N ALA A 101 -8.28 -16.76 -5.81
CA ALA A 101 -7.67 -17.73 -6.73
C ALA A 101 -7.46 -17.18 -8.15
N HIS A 102 -8.20 -16.18 -8.56
CA HIS A 102 -8.15 -15.57 -9.89
C HIS A 102 -7.36 -14.26 -9.96
N ILE A 103 -6.85 -13.77 -8.81
CA ILE A 103 -6.05 -12.55 -8.76
C ILE A 103 -4.64 -12.86 -9.24
N ALA A 104 -4.24 -12.26 -10.35
CA ALA A 104 -2.87 -12.35 -10.87
C ALA A 104 -1.92 -11.43 -10.08
N LEU A 105 -0.64 -11.79 -10.04
CA LEU A 105 0.39 -10.84 -9.65
C LEU A 105 0.69 -9.88 -10.82
N PHE A 106 1.04 -8.64 -10.49
CA PHE A 106 1.57 -7.73 -11.50
C PHE A 106 2.88 -8.27 -12.08
N PRO A 107 3.18 -7.95 -13.36
CA PRO A 107 4.44 -8.35 -13.97
C PRO A 107 5.65 -7.87 -13.17
N GLY A 108 6.70 -8.69 -13.11
CA GLY A 108 7.97 -8.30 -12.48
C GLY A 108 8.10 -8.63 -10.99
N VAL A 109 7.07 -9.19 -10.31
CA VAL A 109 7.15 -9.49 -8.87
C VAL A 109 8.31 -10.44 -8.55
N GLU A 110 8.37 -11.61 -9.18
CA GLU A 110 9.42 -12.61 -8.91
C GLU A 110 10.82 -12.10 -9.29
N PRO A 111 11.06 -11.56 -10.49
CA PRO A 111 12.36 -11.00 -10.85
C PRO A 111 12.83 -9.88 -9.92
N THR A 112 11.92 -8.99 -9.50
CA THR A 112 12.26 -7.91 -8.55
C THR A 112 12.65 -8.48 -7.20
N PHE A 113 11.94 -9.49 -6.70
CA PHE A 113 12.26 -10.14 -5.42
C PHE A 113 13.62 -10.84 -5.48
N ASP A 114 13.93 -11.52 -6.58
CA ASP A 114 15.23 -12.14 -6.78
C ASP A 114 16.36 -11.11 -6.83
N ALA A 115 16.16 -10.00 -7.53
CA ALA A 115 17.15 -8.94 -7.63
C ALA A 115 17.38 -8.22 -6.27
N LEU A 116 16.33 -7.99 -5.48
CA LEU A 116 16.46 -7.44 -4.13
C LEU A 116 17.24 -8.39 -3.23
N ALA A 117 16.93 -9.69 -3.27
CA ALA A 117 17.63 -10.70 -2.49
C ALA A 117 19.12 -10.80 -2.89
N ALA A 118 19.43 -10.73 -4.19
CA ALA A 118 20.81 -10.72 -4.69
C ALA A 118 21.61 -9.49 -4.21
N ARG A 119 20.93 -8.35 -3.96
CA ARG A 119 21.53 -7.15 -3.37
C ARG A 119 21.62 -7.20 -1.84
N GLY A 120 21.20 -8.29 -1.20
CA GLY A 120 21.15 -8.43 0.27
C GLY A 120 20.05 -7.61 0.93
N ILE A 121 19.09 -7.10 0.15
CA ILE A 121 17.95 -6.32 0.65
C ILE A 121 16.84 -7.29 1.05
N ARG A 122 16.41 -7.20 2.31
CA ARG A 122 15.32 -8.05 2.81
C ARG A 122 13.98 -7.56 2.31
N ILE A 123 13.05 -8.48 2.15
CA ILE A 123 11.70 -8.21 1.63
C ILE A 123 10.69 -8.47 2.74
N ALA A 124 9.70 -7.59 2.84
CA ALA A 124 8.56 -7.74 3.72
C ALA A 124 7.24 -7.47 2.97
N ILE A 125 6.16 -8.07 3.43
CA ILE A 125 4.80 -7.76 2.98
C ILE A 125 4.02 -7.15 4.13
N ALA A 126 3.32 -6.03 3.88
CA ALA A 126 2.47 -5.34 4.84
C ALA A 126 1.02 -5.25 4.30
N SER A 127 0.20 -6.26 4.54
CA SER A 127 -1.13 -6.44 3.94
C SER A 127 -2.27 -6.50 4.95
N SER A 128 -3.46 -6.11 4.49
CA SER A 128 -4.71 -6.37 5.23
C SER A 128 -5.19 -7.82 5.11
N ASN A 129 -4.69 -8.58 4.13
CA ASN A 129 -4.99 -9.99 3.95
C ASN A 129 -4.33 -10.86 5.03
N THR A 130 -4.75 -12.11 5.15
CA THR A 130 -4.07 -13.11 5.97
C THR A 130 -2.76 -13.55 5.31
N GLU A 131 -1.81 -14.01 6.11
CA GLU A 131 -0.53 -14.51 5.57
C GLU A 131 -0.73 -15.71 4.63
N ALA A 132 -1.67 -16.60 4.96
CA ALA A 132 -1.98 -17.75 4.12
C ALA A 132 -2.40 -17.33 2.70
N VAL A 133 -3.26 -16.31 2.58
CA VAL A 133 -3.71 -15.75 1.30
C VAL A 133 -2.55 -15.12 0.53
N VAL A 134 -1.72 -14.33 1.21
CA VAL A 134 -0.57 -13.67 0.57
C VAL A 134 0.43 -14.71 0.05
N ARG A 135 0.74 -15.74 0.85
CA ARG A 135 1.66 -16.81 0.44
C ARG A 135 1.13 -17.62 -0.73
N ASP A 136 -0.16 -17.94 -0.69
CA ASP A 136 -0.82 -18.69 -1.76
C ASP A 136 -0.73 -17.93 -3.10
N ARG A 137 -0.98 -16.63 -3.08
CA ARG A 137 -0.90 -15.79 -4.28
C ARG A 137 0.51 -15.53 -4.78
N LEU A 138 1.46 -15.31 -3.88
CA LEU A 138 2.88 -15.15 -4.26
C LEU A 138 3.47 -16.44 -4.86
N GLY A 139 2.89 -17.59 -4.53
CA GLY A 139 3.48 -18.87 -4.90
C GLY A 139 4.73 -19.21 -4.07
N ALA A 140 5.23 -20.44 -4.26
CA ALA A 140 6.32 -20.96 -3.45
C ALA A 140 7.65 -20.22 -3.67
N HIS A 141 7.92 -19.75 -4.90
CA HIS A 141 9.19 -19.09 -5.24
C HIS A 141 9.28 -17.71 -4.58
N ALA A 142 8.35 -16.81 -4.88
CA ALA A 142 8.35 -15.46 -4.34
C ALA A 142 8.17 -15.45 -2.81
N SER A 143 7.34 -16.35 -2.25
CA SER A 143 7.13 -16.46 -0.80
C SER A 143 8.42 -16.78 -0.04
N ARG A 144 9.32 -17.58 -0.59
CA ARG A 144 10.62 -17.89 0.04
C ARG A 144 11.56 -16.70 0.10
N ARG A 145 11.38 -15.68 -0.75
CA ARG A 145 12.16 -14.44 -0.72
C ARG A 145 11.68 -13.45 0.34
N VAL A 146 10.46 -13.61 0.83
CA VAL A 146 9.89 -12.72 1.85
C VAL A 146 10.35 -13.13 3.24
N ALA A 147 11.09 -12.24 3.88
CA ALA A 147 11.61 -12.45 5.23
C ALA A 147 10.56 -12.17 6.32
N TYR A 148 9.62 -11.25 6.07
CA TYR A 148 8.64 -10.83 7.08
C TYR A 148 7.25 -10.67 6.47
N PHE A 149 6.26 -11.26 7.13
CA PHE A 149 4.84 -11.12 6.78
C PHE A 149 4.12 -10.34 7.87
N ALA A 150 3.82 -9.09 7.60
CA ALA A 150 3.02 -8.21 8.42
C ALA A 150 1.57 -8.21 7.90
N CYS A 151 0.84 -9.27 8.15
CA CYS A 151 -0.49 -9.52 7.62
C CYS A 151 -1.61 -9.22 8.63
N GLY A 152 -2.87 -9.19 8.16
CA GLY A 152 -4.05 -8.91 8.99
C GLY A 152 -4.14 -7.47 9.49
N ILE A 153 -3.52 -6.52 8.81
CA ILE A 153 -3.49 -5.12 9.22
C ILE A 153 -4.88 -4.50 9.09
N SER A 154 -5.36 -3.82 10.13
CA SER A 154 -6.59 -3.03 10.07
C SER A 154 -6.42 -1.79 9.18
N LEU A 155 -7.54 -1.26 8.67
CA LEU A 155 -7.57 -0.13 7.73
C LEU A 155 -6.68 1.07 8.17
N PHE A 156 -6.60 1.35 9.46
CA PHE A 156 -5.82 2.47 10.03
C PHE A 156 -4.59 2.02 10.84
N GLY A 157 -4.25 0.72 10.83
CA GLY A 157 -3.17 0.15 11.65
C GLY A 157 -1.79 0.17 11.00
N LYS A 158 -1.68 0.52 9.73
CA LYS A 158 -0.49 0.32 8.89
C LYS A 158 0.76 1.02 9.44
N ALA A 159 0.67 2.28 9.86
CA ALA A 159 1.82 3.02 10.42
C ALA A 159 2.44 2.37 11.65
N ARG A 160 1.60 1.84 12.57
CA ARG A 160 2.09 1.10 13.75
C ARG A 160 2.79 -0.19 13.33
N ARG A 161 2.23 -0.88 12.33
CA ARG A 161 2.79 -2.14 11.85
C ARG A 161 4.11 -1.94 11.11
N LEU A 162 4.26 -0.87 10.31
CA LEU A 162 5.54 -0.54 9.66
C LEU A 162 6.64 -0.27 10.69
N ARG A 163 6.34 0.47 11.78
CA ARG A 163 7.31 0.66 12.87
C ARG A 163 7.68 -0.64 13.59
N ALA A 164 6.70 -1.52 13.80
CA ALA A 164 6.97 -2.83 14.38
C ALA A 164 7.85 -3.67 13.46
N LEU A 165 7.57 -3.66 12.17
CA LEU A 165 8.33 -4.38 11.14
C LEU A 165 9.80 -3.92 11.08
N ALA A 166 10.06 -2.60 11.11
CA ALA A 166 11.42 -2.08 11.15
C ALA A 166 12.19 -2.58 12.38
N ARG A 167 11.53 -2.63 13.55
CA ARG A 167 12.12 -3.18 14.79
C ARG A 167 12.38 -4.69 14.70
N GLU A 168 11.41 -5.46 14.20
CA GLU A 168 11.56 -6.91 13.99
C GLU A 168 12.73 -7.22 13.05
N ALA A 169 12.88 -6.39 12.02
CA ALA A 169 13.97 -6.52 11.06
C ALA A 169 15.32 -5.95 11.57
N GLY A 170 15.36 -5.30 12.71
CA GLY A 170 16.59 -4.67 13.22
C GLY A 170 17.12 -3.57 12.29
N VAL A 171 16.23 -2.78 11.66
CA VAL A 171 16.58 -1.65 10.80
C VAL A 171 16.01 -0.36 11.37
N ARG A 172 16.69 0.74 11.12
CA ARG A 172 16.14 2.07 11.39
C ARG A 172 15.03 2.38 10.38
N PRO A 173 14.00 3.16 10.74
CA PRO A 173 12.95 3.55 9.78
C PRO A 173 13.49 4.15 8.47
N GLY A 174 14.59 4.94 8.53
CA GLY A 174 15.24 5.50 7.35
C GLY A 174 16.02 4.48 6.47
N GLU A 175 16.21 3.23 6.93
CA GLU A 175 16.82 2.13 6.16
C GLU A 175 15.75 1.23 5.54
N MET A 176 14.46 1.61 5.70
CA MET A 176 13.32 0.88 5.18
C MET A 176 12.60 1.72 4.11
N LEU A 177 12.30 1.10 2.99
CA LEU A 177 11.42 1.66 1.96
C LEU A 177 10.08 0.92 2.00
N TYR A 178 8.98 1.66 1.97
CA TYR A 178 7.65 1.10 1.81
C TYR A 178 7.10 1.41 0.42
N VAL A 179 6.69 0.38 -0.31
CA VAL A 179 6.12 0.48 -1.67
C VAL A 179 4.63 0.21 -1.59
N GLY A 180 3.82 1.11 -2.16
CA GLY A 180 2.37 1.01 -2.10
C GLY A 180 1.67 1.84 -3.18
N ASP A 181 0.38 1.67 -3.31
CA ASP A 181 -0.45 2.25 -4.37
C ASP A 181 -1.55 3.20 -3.86
N GLU A 182 -1.68 3.35 -2.55
CA GLU A 182 -2.75 4.18 -1.99
C GLU A 182 -2.22 5.40 -1.20
N ILE A 183 -3.01 6.47 -1.18
CA ILE A 183 -2.75 7.67 -0.35
C ILE A 183 -2.56 7.27 1.13
N ARG A 184 -3.32 6.29 1.62
CA ARG A 184 -3.18 5.80 3.00
C ARG A 184 -1.83 5.14 3.27
N ASP A 185 -1.15 4.62 2.23
CA ASP A 185 0.18 4.03 2.33
C ASP A 185 1.23 5.10 2.50
N ALA A 186 1.17 6.16 1.68
CA ALA A 186 2.01 7.34 1.82
C ALA A 186 1.86 7.97 3.22
N ASP A 187 0.60 8.12 3.70
CA ASP A 187 0.30 8.61 5.03
C ASP A 187 0.85 7.71 6.15
N ALA A 188 0.77 6.40 5.97
CA ALA A 188 1.26 5.44 6.94
C ALA A 188 2.80 5.45 7.01
N ALA A 189 3.47 5.48 5.86
CA ALA A 189 4.93 5.59 5.78
C ALA A 189 5.43 6.88 6.43
N ARG A 190 4.83 8.02 6.09
CA ARG A 190 5.15 9.33 6.71
C ARG A 190 5.02 9.29 8.23
N ARG A 191 3.92 8.75 8.77
CA ARG A 191 3.72 8.61 10.23
C ARG A 191 4.67 7.60 10.87
N ALA A 192 5.15 6.63 10.11
CA ALA A 192 6.12 5.65 10.58
C ALA A 192 7.56 6.17 10.53
N GLY A 193 7.83 7.25 9.82
CA GLY A 193 9.19 7.75 9.54
C GLY A 193 9.94 6.89 8.52
N VAL A 194 9.20 6.17 7.67
CA VAL A 194 9.71 5.26 6.62
C VAL A 194 9.62 5.97 5.27
N ALA A 195 10.61 5.80 4.40
CA ALA A 195 10.54 6.29 3.04
C ALA A 195 9.40 5.61 2.27
N PHE A 196 8.73 6.34 1.37
CA PHE A 196 7.63 5.83 0.56
C PHE A 196 7.92 5.94 -0.93
N GLN A 197 7.58 4.88 -1.66
CA GLN A 197 7.60 4.83 -3.10
C GLN A 197 6.23 4.39 -3.60
N GLY A 198 5.55 5.28 -4.33
CA GLY A 198 4.28 4.97 -4.95
C GLY A 198 4.44 4.24 -6.28
N VAL A 199 3.45 3.43 -6.64
CA VAL A 199 3.32 2.76 -7.94
C VAL A 199 2.20 3.38 -8.77
N ALA A 200 2.32 3.37 -10.11
CA ALA A 200 1.39 4.06 -11.01
C ALA A 200 0.16 3.23 -11.42
N TRP A 201 0.15 1.92 -11.14
CA TRP A 201 -0.87 0.98 -11.66
C TRP A 201 -1.97 0.59 -10.66
N GLY A 202 -1.89 1.05 -9.40
CA GLY A 202 -2.73 0.57 -8.31
C GLY A 202 -4.13 1.18 -8.22
N TYR A 203 -4.71 1.14 -7.02
CA TYR A 203 -6.09 1.58 -6.73
C TYR A 203 -6.25 3.10 -6.82
N THR A 204 -5.30 3.87 -6.28
CA THR A 204 -5.33 5.33 -6.38
C THR A 204 -4.93 5.78 -7.78
N ALA A 205 -5.62 6.79 -8.32
CA ALA A 205 -5.25 7.41 -9.60
C ALA A 205 -3.83 8.01 -9.50
N PRO A 206 -2.98 7.84 -10.53
CA PRO A 206 -1.56 8.25 -10.47
C PRO A 206 -1.37 9.72 -10.07
N ASP A 207 -2.12 10.65 -10.65
CA ASP A 207 -2.00 12.09 -10.36
C ASP A 207 -2.33 12.40 -8.88
N ALA A 208 -3.33 11.71 -8.33
CA ALA A 208 -3.70 11.87 -6.92
C ALA A 208 -2.62 11.30 -5.99
N LEU A 209 -2.08 10.11 -6.28
CA LEU A 209 -1.02 9.51 -5.48
C LEU A 209 0.28 10.30 -5.58
N GLN A 210 0.63 10.80 -6.78
CA GLN A 210 1.86 11.57 -6.99
C GLN A 210 1.95 12.80 -6.08
N SER A 211 0.84 13.45 -5.77
CA SER A 211 0.80 14.60 -4.85
C SER A 211 1.20 14.25 -3.41
N HIS A 212 1.22 12.96 -3.05
CA HIS A 212 1.63 12.44 -1.74
C HIS A 212 3.03 11.79 -1.76
N CYS A 213 3.71 11.77 -2.91
CA CYS A 213 5.02 11.15 -3.11
C CYS A 213 6.11 12.23 -3.28
N ALA A 214 7.27 11.98 -2.68
CA ALA A 214 8.44 12.84 -2.85
C ALA A 214 9.21 12.55 -4.17
N THR A 215 9.03 11.34 -4.70
CA THR A 215 9.66 10.86 -5.93
C THR A 215 8.60 10.52 -6.98
N PRO A 216 8.93 10.50 -8.27
CA PRO A 216 8.02 10.02 -9.31
C PRO A 216 7.52 8.60 -8.99
N LEU A 217 6.27 8.30 -9.34
CA LEU A 217 5.71 6.96 -9.23
C LEU A 217 6.51 5.97 -10.07
N LEU A 218 6.58 4.71 -9.61
CA LEU A 218 7.16 3.64 -10.43
C LEU A 218 6.19 3.29 -11.57
N PRO A 219 6.67 3.28 -12.82
CA PRO A 219 5.87 2.80 -13.94
C PRO A 219 5.77 1.27 -13.98
N THR A 220 6.77 0.57 -13.45
CA THR A 220 6.89 -0.89 -13.39
C THR A 220 7.65 -1.31 -12.11
N LEU A 221 7.52 -2.57 -11.69
CA LEU A 221 8.19 -3.05 -10.46
C LEU A 221 9.72 -3.08 -10.58
N ASP A 222 10.25 -3.41 -11.74
CA ASP A 222 11.70 -3.45 -12.00
C ASP A 222 12.35 -2.06 -11.90
N ALA A 223 11.62 -0.99 -12.22
CA ALA A 223 12.08 0.39 -12.02
C ALA A 223 12.41 0.72 -10.55
N LEU A 224 11.97 -0.09 -9.59
CA LEU A 224 12.36 0.03 -8.18
C LEU A 224 13.87 -0.17 -7.99
N LEU A 225 14.46 -1.05 -8.77
CA LEU A 225 15.88 -1.41 -8.64
C LEU A 225 16.83 -0.24 -8.96
N ASP A 226 16.36 0.72 -9.76
CA ASP A 226 17.10 1.95 -10.09
C ASP A 226 16.98 3.03 -9.01
N ARG A 227 16.12 2.81 -8.00
CA ARG A 227 15.90 3.74 -6.88
C ARG A 227 16.65 3.34 -5.61
N LEU A 228 17.26 2.16 -5.61
CA LEU A 228 17.98 1.54 -4.49
C LEU A 228 19.48 1.46 -4.78
#